data_2177d10beb5307ec2eef7d7f26e31806
#
_entry.id   2177d10beb5307ec2eef7d7f26e31806
#
_cell.length_a   1.000
_cell.length_b   1.000
_cell.length_c   1.000
_cell.angle_alpha   90.00
_cell.angle_beta   90.00
_cell.angle_gamma   90.00
#
_symmetry.space_group_name_H-M   'P 1'
#
loop_
_entity.id
_entity.type
_entity.pdbx_description
1 polymer ?
#
loop_
_entity_poly.entity_id
_entity_poly.type
_entity_poly.pdbx_seq_one_letter_code
_entity_poly.pdbx_strand_id
1 'polypeptide(L)'
;MPEQKRLIPEFYELAVEYIMDKGTWDLPLVEKDADIHHVLAILRGKSHVWVVDNMENKNVLGVITEHDVLSILAPKKLPPYVFGIPNIKSLHHGTANTASEVMSKKLVKCSPRTSIKEALNKMNDYGVRRLPVTDNGRIVGEITLHQIISKYYAATQYHPLKGD
;
A
#
# COMPACT_ATOMS: atom_id res chain seq x y z
N MET A 1 -7.48 -34.35 6.26
CA MET A 1 -6.82 -33.20 6.88
C MET A 1 -7.88 -32.26 7.43
N PRO A 2 -8.00 -32.15 8.75
CA PRO A 2 -9.02 -31.29 9.33
C PRO A 2 -8.91 -29.84 8.93
N GLU A 3 -7.69 -29.38 8.67
CA GLU A 3 -7.43 -27.98 8.31
C GLU A 3 -7.96 -27.62 6.93
N GLN A 4 -7.88 -28.51 5.96
CA GLN A 4 -8.36 -28.25 4.62
C GLN A 4 -9.88 -28.11 4.55
N LYS A 5 -10.58 -28.69 5.51
CA LYS A 5 -12.04 -28.60 5.59
C LYS A 5 -12.52 -27.24 6.09
N ARG A 6 -11.62 -26.43 6.66
CA ARG A 6 -11.95 -25.10 7.17
C ARG A 6 -11.83 -24.00 6.14
N LEU A 7 -11.14 -24.28 5.04
CA LEU A 7 -11.00 -23.32 3.98
C LEU A 7 -12.29 -23.23 3.17
N ILE A 8 -12.64 -22.03 2.78
CA ILE A 8 -13.82 -21.78 1.95
C ILE A 8 -13.33 -21.55 0.52
N PRO A 9 -13.36 -22.57 -0.36
CA PRO A 9 -12.82 -22.45 -1.71
C PRO A 9 -13.44 -21.30 -2.50
N GLU A 10 -14.73 -21.07 -2.31
CA GLU A 10 -15.46 -20.01 -3.01
C GLU A 10 -14.92 -18.63 -2.69
N PHE A 11 -14.39 -18.44 -1.48
CA PHE A 11 -13.81 -17.18 -1.08
C PHE A 11 -12.62 -16.81 -1.96
N TYR A 12 -11.78 -17.78 -2.29
CA TYR A 12 -10.58 -17.55 -3.09
C TYR A 12 -10.89 -17.20 -4.54
N GLU A 13 -12.06 -17.58 -5.01
CA GLU A 13 -12.51 -17.28 -6.37
C GLU A 13 -13.21 -15.93 -6.47
N LEU A 14 -13.52 -15.28 -5.34
CA LEU A 14 -14.11 -13.95 -5.36
C LEU A 14 -13.15 -12.95 -6.00
N ALA A 15 -13.71 -12.01 -6.73
CA ALA A 15 -12.94 -10.90 -7.27
C ALA A 15 -12.60 -9.89 -6.16
N VAL A 16 -11.45 -9.28 -6.29
CA VAL A 16 -10.95 -8.26 -5.35
C VAL A 16 -11.98 -7.15 -5.13
N GLU A 17 -12.72 -6.75 -6.16
CA GLU A 17 -13.69 -5.67 -6.08
C GLU A 17 -14.80 -5.88 -5.03
N TYR A 18 -15.06 -7.13 -4.66
CA TYR A 18 -16.05 -7.44 -3.63
C TYR A 18 -15.54 -7.27 -2.21
N ILE A 19 -14.24 -7.14 -2.05
CA ILE A 19 -13.60 -7.09 -0.72
C ILE A 19 -12.85 -5.78 -0.52
N MET A 20 -12.29 -5.21 -1.57
CA MET A 20 -11.47 -4.01 -1.50
C MET A 20 -12.24 -2.82 -0.92
N ASP A 21 -11.52 -1.92 -0.32
CA ASP A 21 -12.07 -0.64 0.09
C ASP A 21 -12.34 0.21 -1.14
N LYS A 22 -13.60 0.60 -1.32
CA LYS A 22 -14.08 1.40 -2.46
C LYS A 22 -14.11 2.90 -2.14
N GLY A 23 -13.72 3.27 -0.92
CA GLY A 23 -13.67 4.66 -0.53
C GLY A 23 -12.52 5.38 -1.20
N THR A 24 -12.67 5.71 -2.47
CA THR A 24 -11.63 6.40 -3.24
C THR A 24 -11.25 7.75 -2.63
N TRP A 25 -12.18 8.37 -1.90
CA TRP A 25 -11.91 9.62 -1.20
C TRP A 25 -10.99 9.44 0.03
N ASP A 26 -10.91 8.23 0.56
CA ASP A 26 -10.08 7.93 1.72
C ASP A 26 -8.77 7.24 1.34
N LEU A 27 -8.55 6.99 0.07
CA LEU A 27 -7.28 6.43 -0.40
C LEU A 27 -6.17 7.44 -0.18
N PRO A 28 -5.06 7.03 0.43
CA PRO A 28 -3.91 7.91 0.59
C PRO A 28 -3.18 8.08 -0.74
N LEU A 29 -3.47 9.17 -1.42
CA LEU A 29 -2.90 9.49 -2.73
C LEU A 29 -2.13 10.81 -2.67
N VAL A 30 -1.01 10.87 -3.37
CA VAL A 30 -0.30 12.11 -3.64
C VAL A 30 0.14 12.14 -5.09
N GLU A 31 0.24 13.34 -5.65
CA GLU A 31 0.83 13.49 -6.97
C GLU A 31 2.36 13.34 -6.89
N LYS A 32 2.97 12.96 -8.00
CA LYS A 32 4.41 12.71 -8.07
C LYS A 32 5.26 13.90 -7.66
N ASP A 33 4.76 15.10 -7.87
CA ASP A 33 5.48 16.34 -7.55
C ASP A 33 5.15 16.89 -6.17
N ALA A 34 4.34 16.15 -5.38
CA ALA A 34 3.97 16.57 -4.04
C ALA A 34 5.20 16.71 -3.15
N ASP A 35 5.19 17.75 -2.31
CA ASP A 35 6.25 17.98 -1.34
C ASP A 35 6.28 16.86 -0.30
N ILE A 36 7.46 16.49 0.14
CA ILE A 36 7.64 15.43 1.12
C ILE A 36 6.90 15.71 2.43
N HIS A 37 6.76 16.99 2.81
CA HIS A 37 5.98 17.34 4.01
C HIS A 37 4.53 16.95 3.90
N HIS A 38 3.96 17.05 2.70
CA HIS A 38 2.60 16.59 2.44
C HIS A 38 2.47 15.08 2.60
N VAL A 39 3.48 14.35 2.11
CA VAL A 39 3.55 12.90 2.28
C VAL A 39 3.63 12.52 3.76
N LEU A 40 4.49 13.19 4.52
CA LEU A 40 4.62 12.94 5.95
C LEU A 40 3.32 13.22 6.70
N ALA A 41 2.58 14.25 6.30
CA ALA A 41 1.30 14.58 6.90
C ALA A 41 0.30 13.42 6.73
N ILE A 42 0.28 12.80 5.57
CA ILE A 42 -0.60 11.66 5.30
C ILE A 42 -0.15 10.44 6.10
N LEU A 43 1.15 10.20 6.18
CA LEU A 43 1.71 9.05 6.91
C LEU A 43 1.52 9.13 8.42
N ARG A 44 1.12 10.27 8.95
CA ARG A 44 0.71 10.37 10.36
C ARG A 44 -0.53 9.53 10.67
N GLY A 45 -1.41 9.35 9.70
CA GLY A 45 -2.65 8.61 9.87
C GLY A 45 -2.78 7.37 9.00
N LYS A 46 -1.87 7.18 8.07
CA LYS A 46 -1.87 6.03 7.16
C LYS A 46 -0.50 5.38 7.16
N SER A 47 -0.44 4.10 6.85
CA SER A 47 0.83 3.35 6.81
C SER A 47 1.56 3.49 5.47
N HIS A 48 0.91 4.04 4.46
CA HIS A 48 1.44 4.13 3.11
C HIS A 48 0.74 5.24 2.34
N VAL A 49 1.34 5.63 1.22
CA VAL A 49 0.77 6.61 0.29
C VAL A 49 1.04 6.11 -1.12
N TRP A 50 0.01 6.07 -1.95
CA TRP A 50 0.16 5.78 -3.37
C TRP A 50 0.54 7.06 -4.11
N VAL A 51 1.54 6.97 -4.97
CA VAL A 51 1.99 8.11 -5.78
C VAL A 51 1.39 7.97 -7.16
N VAL A 52 0.69 9.01 -7.59
CA VAL A 52 0.04 9.04 -8.91
C VAL A 52 0.64 10.15 -9.76
N ASP A 53 0.41 10.06 -11.07
CA ASP A 53 0.85 11.08 -12.02
C ASP A 53 0.16 12.43 -11.75
N ASN A 54 -1.16 12.40 -11.61
CA ASN A 54 -1.97 13.56 -11.25
C ASN A 54 -3.32 13.09 -10.69
N MET A 55 -4.05 13.99 -10.03
CA MET A 55 -5.33 13.63 -9.41
C MET A 55 -6.45 13.48 -10.43
N GLU A 56 -6.26 13.93 -11.65
CA GLU A 56 -7.24 13.76 -12.72
C GLU A 56 -7.20 12.34 -13.28
N ASN A 57 -6.02 11.87 -13.65
CA ASN A 57 -5.84 10.55 -14.26
C ASN A 57 -5.64 9.44 -13.22
N LYS A 58 -4.98 9.74 -12.12
CA LYS A 58 -4.70 8.81 -11.01
C LYS A 58 -3.98 7.53 -11.44
N ASN A 59 -3.05 7.65 -12.38
CA ASN A 59 -2.20 6.52 -12.75
C ASN A 59 -1.15 6.30 -11.66
N VAL A 60 -1.14 5.10 -11.07
CA VAL A 60 -0.22 4.79 -9.98
C VAL A 60 1.19 4.61 -10.51
N LEU A 61 2.13 5.34 -9.93
CA LEU A 61 3.53 5.31 -10.30
C LEU A 61 4.40 4.57 -9.28
N GLY A 62 4.01 4.60 -8.02
CA GLY A 62 4.78 4.00 -6.95
C GLY A 62 4.06 4.07 -5.62
N VAL A 63 4.76 3.67 -4.57
CA VAL A 63 4.24 3.68 -3.20
C VAL A 63 5.32 4.21 -2.26
N ILE A 64 4.88 4.93 -1.23
CA ILE A 64 5.75 5.36 -0.13
C ILE A 64 5.23 4.74 1.14
N THR A 65 6.10 4.06 1.86
CA THR A 65 5.78 3.46 3.15
C THR A 65 6.62 4.10 4.23
N GLU A 66 6.32 3.77 5.49
CA GLU A 66 7.13 4.23 6.61
C GLU A 66 8.61 3.87 6.46
N HIS A 67 8.89 2.70 5.87
CA HIS A 67 10.26 2.27 5.64
C HIS A 67 11.01 3.23 4.70
N ASP A 68 10.32 3.72 3.66
CA ASP A 68 10.94 4.67 2.72
C ASP A 68 11.30 5.98 3.40
N VAL A 69 10.54 6.37 4.41
CA VAL A 69 10.77 7.60 5.17
C VAL A 69 12.05 7.51 6.02
N LEU A 70 12.51 6.31 6.37
CA LEU A 70 13.77 6.15 7.08
C LEU A 70 14.93 6.79 6.33
N SER A 71 14.93 6.68 5.00
CA SER A 71 16.00 7.28 4.19
C SER A 71 16.02 8.80 4.25
N ILE A 72 14.88 9.39 4.60
CA ILE A 72 14.73 10.83 4.74
C ILE A 72 15.13 11.28 6.15
N LEU A 73 14.61 10.57 7.16
CA LEU A 73 14.77 10.96 8.55
C LEU A 73 16.10 10.52 9.15
N ALA A 74 16.71 9.45 8.62
CA ALA A 74 17.98 8.92 9.08
C ALA A 74 18.99 8.88 7.94
N PRO A 75 19.48 10.05 7.49
CA PRO A 75 20.44 10.08 6.40
C PRO A 75 21.73 9.37 6.82
N LYS A 76 22.06 8.33 6.09
CA LYS A 76 23.28 7.57 6.30
C LYS A 76 24.49 8.45 5.96
N LYS A 77 25.52 8.43 6.80
CA LYS A 77 26.85 9.00 6.54
C LYS A 77 26.97 10.52 6.70
N LEU A 78 26.27 11.13 7.65
CA LEU A 78 26.69 12.43 8.10
C LEU A 78 27.94 12.27 8.97
N PRO A 79 29.04 13.00 8.66
CA PRO A 79 30.22 12.96 9.53
C PRO A 79 29.85 13.38 10.95
N PRO A 80 30.47 12.77 11.99
CA PRO A 80 30.09 13.04 13.38
C PRO A 80 30.14 14.52 13.77
N TYR A 81 31.00 15.29 13.15
CA TYR A 81 31.16 16.72 13.46
C TYR A 81 29.98 17.59 12.96
N VAL A 82 29.12 17.04 12.11
CA VAL A 82 27.93 17.77 11.63
C VAL A 82 26.80 17.75 12.65
N PHE A 83 26.87 16.83 13.61
CA PHE A 83 25.81 16.68 14.61
C PHE A 83 25.79 17.78 15.66
N GLY A 84 26.81 18.62 15.74
CA GLY A 84 26.86 19.70 16.73
C GLY A 84 25.99 20.90 16.43
N ILE A 85 25.55 21.08 15.19
CA ILE A 85 24.74 22.23 14.78
C ILE A 85 23.63 21.71 13.83
N PRO A 86 22.38 21.65 14.29
CA PRO A 86 21.29 21.27 13.41
C PRO A 86 21.07 22.39 12.39
N ASN A 87 21.67 22.25 11.22
CA ASN A 87 21.40 23.11 10.11
C ASN A 87 20.27 22.50 9.30
N ILE A 88 19.05 23.01 9.53
CA ILE A 88 17.86 22.54 8.84
C ILE A 88 18.01 22.63 7.32
N LYS A 89 18.75 23.63 6.83
CA LYS A 89 19.02 23.77 5.41
C LYS A 89 19.93 22.66 4.86
N SER A 90 20.88 22.18 5.64
CA SER A 90 21.75 21.08 5.20
C SER A 90 21.03 19.73 5.26
N LEU A 91 20.00 19.61 6.09
CA LEU A 91 19.14 18.42 6.09
C LEU A 91 18.27 18.36 4.84
N HIS A 92 17.97 19.51 4.23
CA HIS A 92 17.23 19.55 2.97
C HIS A 92 18.13 19.37 1.75
N HIS A 93 19.42 19.65 1.88
CA HIS A 93 20.38 19.42 0.81
C HIS A 93 20.76 17.94 0.78
N GLY A 94 20.39 17.24 -0.28
CA GLY A 94 20.69 15.83 -0.45
C GLY A 94 19.57 14.89 0.00
N THR A 95 18.44 15.44 0.50
CA THR A 95 17.23 14.65 0.72
C THR A 95 16.29 14.83 -0.46
N ALA A 96 15.50 13.79 -0.72
CA ALA A 96 14.45 13.87 -1.73
C ALA A 96 13.43 14.92 -1.32
N ASN A 97 13.00 15.74 -2.25
CA ASN A 97 12.06 16.83 -2.02
C ASN A 97 10.65 16.51 -2.46
N THR A 98 10.46 15.54 -3.34
CA THR A 98 9.17 15.20 -3.92
C THR A 98 8.84 13.73 -3.70
N ALA A 99 7.54 13.41 -3.79
CA ALA A 99 7.05 12.06 -3.66
C ALA A 99 7.73 11.11 -4.65
N SER A 100 7.89 11.51 -5.90
CA SER A 100 8.50 10.65 -6.93
C SER A 100 9.96 10.30 -6.64
N GLU A 101 10.67 11.16 -5.91
CA GLU A 101 12.07 10.90 -5.55
C GLU A 101 12.21 9.88 -4.43
N VAL A 102 11.19 9.75 -3.60
CA VAL A 102 11.20 8.86 -2.41
C VAL A 102 10.52 7.53 -2.68
N MET A 103 9.53 7.51 -3.57
CA MET A 103 8.68 6.35 -3.78
C MET A 103 9.46 5.12 -4.23
N SER A 104 8.98 3.96 -3.83
CA SER A 104 9.38 2.70 -4.43
C SER A 104 8.64 2.53 -5.74
N LYS A 105 9.38 2.26 -6.81
CA LYS A 105 8.83 2.00 -8.15
C LYS A 105 8.45 0.54 -8.32
N LYS A 106 8.76 -0.28 -7.32
CA LYS A 106 8.44 -1.71 -7.32
C LYS A 106 6.97 -1.87 -7.02
N LEU A 107 6.16 -1.71 -8.02
CA LEU A 107 4.71 -1.64 -7.90
C LEU A 107 4.07 -2.92 -8.42
N VAL A 108 3.34 -3.62 -7.54
CA VAL A 108 2.58 -4.81 -7.89
C VAL A 108 1.11 -4.42 -7.87
N LYS A 109 0.49 -4.47 -9.02
CA LYS A 109 -0.91 -4.05 -9.20
C LYS A 109 -1.83 -5.24 -9.36
N CYS A 110 -3.10 -5.03 -9.12
CA CYS A 110 -4.15 -5.96 -9.53
C CYS A 110 -5.33 -5.18 -10.12
N SER A 111 -6.27 -5.90 -10.72
CA SER A 111 -7.48 -5.30 -11.27
C SER A 111 -8.67 -5.61 -10.38
N PRO A 112 -9.81 -4.93 -10.55
CA PRO A 112 -11.02 -5.26 -9.80
C PRO A 112 -11.47 -6.72 -9.98
N ARG A 113 -11.14 -7.32 -11.11
CA ARG A 113 -11.54 -8.70 -11.44
C ARG A 113 -10.53 -9.75 -11.00
N THR A 114 -9.38 -9.34 -10.49
CA THR A 114 -8.38 -10.27 -9.95
C THR A 114 -9.01 -11.06 -8.80
N SER A 115 -8.81 -12.38 -8.81
CA SER A 115 -9.32 -13.21 -7.71
C SER A 115 -8.52 -12.98 -6.43
N ILE A 116 -9.14 -13.28 -5.29
CA ILE A 116 -8.46 -13.20 -3.99
C ILE A 116 -7.26 -14.13 -3.97
N LYS A 117 -7.38 -15.32 -4.56
CA LYS A 117 -6.28 -16.27 -4.67
C LYS A 117 -5.09 -15.64 -5.40
N GLU A 118 -5.35 -15.01 -6.54
CA GLU A 118 -4.29 -14.36 -7.33
C GLU A 118 -3.68 -13.19 -6.57
N ALA A 119 -4.51 -12.39 -5.90
CA ALA A 119 -4.02 -11.28 -5.08
C ALA A 119 -3.10 -11.77 -3.98
N LEU A 120 -3.49 -12.84 -3.27
CA LEU A 120 -2.67 -13.44 -2.22
C LEU A 120 -1.35 -13.98 -2.77
N ASN A 121 -1.38 -14.61 -3.94
CA ASN A 121 -0.17 -15.10 -4.59
C ASN A 121 0.78 -13.93 -4.92
N LYS A 122 0.24 -12.82 -5.43
CA LYS A 122 1.04 -11.63 -5.70
C LYS A 122 1.65 -11.07 -4.42
N MET A 123 0.89 -10.99 -3.34
CA MET A 123 1.40 -10.53 -2.05
C MET A 123 2.54 -11.42 -1.56
N ASN A 124 2.38 -12.73 -1.68
CA ASN A 124 3.38 -13.69 -1.25
C ASN A 124 4.63 -13.63 -2.12
N ASP A 125 4.45 -13.62 -3.44
CA ASP A 125 5.57 -13.65 -4.38
C ASP A 125 6.45 -12.40 -4.30
N TYR A 126 5.84 -11.25 -4.05
CA TYR A 126 6.54 -9.98 -4.03
C TYR A 126 6.79 -9.45 -2.62
N GLY A 127 6.36 -10.18 -1.59
CA GLY A 127 6.58 -9.79 -0.20
C GLY A 127 5.86 -8.51 0.20
N VAL A 128 4.69 -8.27 -0.34
CA VAL A 128 3.88 -7.08 -0.05
C VAL A 128 2.56 -7.50 0.61
N ARG A 129 1.97 -6.60 1.37
CA ARG A 129 0.72 -6.85 2.11
C ARG A 129 -0.43 -5.99 1.62
N ARG A 130 -0.21 -5.23 0.56
CA ARG A 130 -1.23 -4.39 -0.06
C ARG A 130 -0.95 -4.25 -1.54
N LEU A 131 -2.02 -4.13 -2.30
CA LEU A 131 -1.94 -3.94 -3.74
C LEU A 131 -2.87 -2.80 -4.13
N PRO A 132 -2.42 -1.88 -4.98
CA PRO A 132 -3.34 -0.94 -5.59
C PRO A 132 -4.20 -1.68 -6.60
N VAL A 133 -5.48 -1.38 -6.60
CA VAL A 133 -6.42 -1.94 -7.58
C VAL A 133 -6.59 -0.90 -8.66
N THR A 134 -6.22 -1.26 -9.88
CA THR A 134 -6.27 -0.32 -11.01
C THR A 134 -7.17 -0.83 -12.11
N ASP A 135 -7.83 0.12 -12.78
CA ASP A 135 -8.64 -0.13 -13.96
C ASP A 135 -8.13 0.80 -15.05
N ASN A 136 -7.59 0.24 -16.12
CA ASN A 136 -6.93 0.99 -17.19
C ASN A 136 -5.84 1.93 -16.67
N GLY A 137 -5.08 1.46 -15.67
CA GLY A 137 -3.99 2.23 -15.04
C GLY A 137 -4.43 3.17 -13.93
N ARG A 138 -5.70 3.52 -13.88
CA ARG A 138 -6.26 4.41 -12.87
C ARG A 138 -6.53 3.64 -11.58
N ILE A 139 -6.07 4.17 -10.45
CA ILE A 139 -6.36 3.53 -9.16
C ILE A 139 -7.84 3.72 -8.81
N VAL A 140 -8.50 2.63 -8.50
CA VAL A 140 -9.92 2.61 -8.13
C VAL A 140 -10.14 2.11 -6.70
N GLY A 141 -9.09 1.63 -6.06
CA GLY A 141 -9.17 1.13 -4.70
C GLY A 141 -7.84 0.51 -4.29
N GLU A 142 -7.86 -0.13 -3.14
CA GLU A 142 -6.72 -0.93 -2.68
C GLU A 142 -7.24 -2.16 -1.97
N ILE A 143 -6.47 -3.23 -2.02
CA ILE A 143 -6.74 -4.45 -1.28
C ILE A 143 -5.56 -4.73 -0.35
N THR A 144 -5.86 -4.97 0.91
CA THR A 144 -4.83 -5.28 1.91
C THR A 144 -5.03 -6.69 2.44
N LEU A 145 -3.95 -7.28 2.90
CA LEU A 145 -4.01 -8.59 3.57
C LEU A 145 -4.95 -8.53 4.76
N HIS A 146 -4.94 -7.41 5.50
CA HIS A 146 -5.83 -7.23 6.64
C HIS A 146 -7.30 -7.31 6.24
N GLN A 147 -7.68 -6.66 5.14
CA GLN A 147 -9.06 -6.74 4.62
C GLN A 147 -9.44 -8.18 4.27
N ILE A 148 -8.52 -8.90 3.64
CA ILE A 148 -8.76 -10.29 3.26
C ILE A 148 -8.95 -11.15 4.50
N ILE A 149 -8.08 -10.98 5.51
CA ILE A 149 -8.18 -11.71 6.78
C ILE A 149 -9.52 -11.43 7.44
N SER A 150 -9.93 -10.16 7.52
CA SER A 150 -11.17 -9.76 8.18
C SER A 150 -12.40 -10.34 7.48
N LYS A 151 -12.41 -10.29 6.15
CA LYS A 151 -13.53 -10.84 5.37
C LYS A 151 -13.58 -12.35 5.42
N TYR A 152 -12.43 -13.00 5.39
CA TYR A 152 -12.36 -14.46 5.52
C TYR A 152 -12.88 -14.91 6.89
N TYR A 153 -12.42 -14.22 7.94
CA TYR A 153 -12.89 -14.51 9.30
C TYR A 153 -14.41 -14.36 9.39
N ALA A 154 -14.96 -13.26 8.87
CA ALA A 154 -16.40 -13.03 8.86
C ALA A 154 -17.14 -14.13 8.10
N ALA A 155 -16.60 -14.55 6.95
CA ALA A 155 -17.21 -15.62 6.16
C ALA A 155 -17.24 -16.96 6.93
N THR A 156 -16.19 -17.26 7.70
CA THR A 156 -16.17 -18.49 8.50
C THR A 156 -17.19 -18.45 9.64
N GLN A 157 -17.56 -17.27 10.12
CA GLN A 157 -18.59 -17.14 11.16
C GLN A 157 -19.98 -17.38 10.62
N TYR A 158 -20.23 -17.04 9.35
CA TYR A 158 -21.53 -17.23 8.72
C TYR A 158 -21.74 -18.64 8.16
N HIS A 159 -20.67 -19.37 7.94
CA HIS A 159 -20.72 -20.75 7.44
C HIS A 159 -20.12 -21.74 8.43
N PRO A 160 -20.27 -21.54 9.76
CA PRO A 160 -19.69 -22.43 10.70
C PRO A 160 -20.45 -23.70 10.67
N LEU A 161 -20.22 -24.75 10.51
CA LEU A 161 -20.97 -25.92 10.99
C LEU A 161 -22.09 -26.41 10.09
N LYS A 162 -22.06 -26.10 8.82
CA LYS A 162 -22.89 -26.81 7.88
C LYS A 162 -22.38 -28.25 7.81
N GLY A 163 -23.09 -29.14 8.41
CA GLY A 163 -22.76 -30.54 8.41
C GLY A 163 -22.51 -31.15 9.77
N ASP A 164 -22.78 -30.44 10.79
CA ASP A 164 -22.81 -31.04 12.14
C ASP A 164 -24.11 -31.75 12.42
#